data_5178b9fd0550ac409d96792912d4694b
#
_entry.id   5178b9fd0550ac409d96792912d4694b
#
_cell.length_a   1.000
_cell.length_b   1.000
_cell.length_c   1.000
_cell.angle_alpha   90.00
_cell.angle_beta   90.00
_cell.angle_gamma   90.00
#
_symmetry.space_group_name_H-M   'P 1'
#
loop_
_entity.id
_entity.type
_entity.pdbx_description
1 polymer ?
#
loop_
_entity_poly.entity_id
_entity_poly.type
_entity_poly.pdbx_seq_one_letter_code
_entity_poly.pdbx_strand_id
1 'polypeptide(L)'
;DEPPSRWIEENLPKGAKLAYDPWLHTIDAVARFRKAAEKAGGTLVPVDTNPLDAVWDDQPEPPVAKIVPHPIEFAGEPAADKIRRLASDLMSGDADTAVLTMPDSIAWAFNIRGNDVPHTPLPLSFALLHEDGHAELFIDERKLDDQARAHLGNIVTVRPRGDLGGA
;
A
#
# COMPACT_ATOMS: atom_id res chain seq x y z
N ASP A 1 4.33 -0.73 -29.12
CA ASP A 1 4.41 -1.82 -28.10
C ASP A 1 3.03 -2.48 -28.00
N GLU A 2 3.00 -3.80 -28.01
CA GLU A 2 1.76 -4.56 -27.90
C GLU A 2 1.28 -4.59 -26.44
N PRO A 3 0.00 -4.27 -26.15
CA PRO A 3 -0.54 -4.39 -24.81
C PRO A 3 -0.55 -5.85 -24.31
N PRO A 4 -0.21 -6.11 -23.02
CA PRO A 4 -0.21 -7.48 -22.48
C PRO A 4 -1.54 -8.23 -22.66
N SER A 5 -2.67 -7.54 -22.58
CA SER A 5 -4.00 -8.12 -22.79
C SER A 5 -4.17 -8.67 -24.21
N ARG A 6 -3.64 -7.99 -25.22
CA ARG A 6 -3.68 -8.47 -26.61
C ARG A 6 -2.81 -9.70 -26.78
N TRP A 7 -1.60 -9.67 -26.25
CA TRP A 7 -0.71 -10.84 -26.28
C TRP A 7 -1.35 -12.07 -25.62
N ILE A 8 -2.04 -11.89 -24.48
CA ILE A 8 -2.78 -12.97 -23.80
C ILE A 8 -3.87 -13.54 -24.70
N GLU A 9 -4.68 -12.69 -25.35
CA GLU A 9 -5.75 -13.13 -26.28
C GLU A 9 -5.21 -13.97 -27.44
N GLU A 10 -4.05 -13.62 -27.97
CA GLU A 10 -3.47 -14.26 -29.17
C GLU A 10 -2.62 -15.50 -28.85
N ASN A 11 -2.04 -15.59 -27.63
CA ASN A 11 -1.03 -16.59 -27.32
C ASN A 11 -1.38 -17.54 -26.17
N LEU A 12 -2.39 -17.24 -25.32
CA LEU A 12 -2.72 -18.12 -24.22
C LEU A 12 -3.36 -19.42 -24.72
N PRO A 13 -2.82 -20.61 -24.40
CA PRO A 13 -3.40 -21.86 -24.83
C PRO A 13 -4.81 -22.06 -24.26
N LYS A 14 -5.71 -22.64 -25.07
CA LYS A 14 -7.07 -22.97 -24.63
C LYS A 14 -7.04 -23.90 -23.41
N GLY A 15 -7.80 -23.56 -22.38
CA GLY A 15 -7.87 -24.29 -21.12
C GLY A 15 -6.72 -23.99 -20.15
N ALA A 16 -5.78 -23.11 -20.52
CA ALA A 16 -4.67 -22.72 -19.64
C ALA A 16 -5.16 -21.84 -18.49
N LYS A 17 -4.43 -21.92 -17.36
CA LYS A 17 -4.57 -21.02 -16.22
C LYS A 17 -3.44 -19.99 -16.26
N LEU A 18 -3.79 -18.71 -16.39
CA LEU A 18 -2.86 -17.59 -16.25
C LEU A 18 -2.88 -17.11 -14.81
N ALA A 19 -1.75 -17.18 -14.12
CA ALA A 19 -1.64 -16.73 -12.73
C ALA A 19 -1.30 -15.22 -12.67
N TYR A 20 -1.76 -14.54 -11.63
CA TYR A 20 -1.38 -13.17 -11.33
C TYR A 20 -1.21 -12.94 -9.83
N ASP A 21 -0.31 -12.05 -9.45
CA ASP A 21 -0.14 -11.57 -8.09
C ASP A 21 -1.11 -10.40 -7.81
N PRO A 22 -2.09 -10.55 -6.89
CA PRO A 22 -3.06 -9.49 -6.59
C PRO A 22 -2.44 -8.19 -6.08
N TRP A 23 -1.27 -8.25 -5.46
CA TRP A 23 -0.57 -7.08 -4.93
C TRP A 23 0.07 -6.18 -5.99
N LEU A 24 0.24 -6.69 -7.21
CA LEU A 24 0.90 -5.98 -8.30
C LEU A 24 -0.07 -5.42 -9.36
N HIS A 25 -1.38 -5.64 -9.19
CA HIS A 25 -2.36 -5.30 -10.21
C HIS A 25 -3.55 -4.55 -9.64
N THR A 26 -4.00 -3.51 -10.33
CA THR A 26 -5.26 -2.84 -10.03
C THR A 26 -6.46 -3.70 -10.42
N ILE A 27 -7.62 -3.46 -9.80
CA ILE A 27 -8.88 -4.15 -10.12
C ILE A 27 -9.19 -4.07 -11.61
N ASP A 28 -8.99 -2.90 -12.24
CA ASP A 28 -9.22 -2.70 -13.67
C ASP A 28 -8.22 -3.47 -14.54
N ALA A 29 -6.96 -3.58 -14.13
CA ALA A 29 -5.97 -4.38 -14.84
C ALA A 29 -6.35 -5.86 -14.80
N VAL A 30 -6.74 -6.38 -13.62
CA VAL A 30 -7.23 -7.75 -13.45
C VAL A 30 -8.47 -8.02 -14.30
N ALA A 31 -9.43 -7.09 -14.35
CA ALA A 31 -10.62 -7.24 -15.18
C ALA A 31 -10.27 -7.34 -16.67
N ARG A 32 -9.32 -6.51 -17.16
CA ARG A 32 -8.84 -6.59 -18.55
C ARG A 32 -8.14 -7.91 -18.85
N PHE A 33 -7.26 -8.38 -17.96
CA PHE A 33 -6.54 -9.64 -18.15
C PHE A 33 -7.48 -10.85 -18.08
N ARG A 34 -8.49 -10.82 -17.19
CA ARG A 34 -9.52 -11.86 -17.11
C ARG A 34 -10.28 -11.97 -18.42
N LYS A 35 -10.75 -10.85 -18.97
CA LYS A 35 -11.45 -10.81 -20.26
C LYS A 35 -10.58 -11.33 -21.40
N ALA A 36 -9.29 -11.00 -21.41
CA ALA A 36 -8.33 -11.48 -22.41
C ALA A 36 -8.12 -13.00 -22.31
N ALA A 37 -7.93 -13.52 -21.09
CA ALA A 37 -7.77 -14.95 -20.84
C ALA A 37 -9.03 -15.76 -21.24
N GLU A 38 -10.21 -15.26 -20.89
CA GLU A 38 -11.50 -15.88 -21.28
C GLU A 38 -11.69 -15.92 -22.81
N LYS A 39 -11.33 -14.84 -23.52
CA LYS A 39 -11.35 -14.82 -24.99
C LYS A 39 -10.43 -15.87 -25.62
N ALA A 40 -9.27 -16.11 -25.04
CA ALA A 40 -8.35 -17.16 -25.45
C ALA A 40 -8.85 -18.56 -25.07
N GLY A 41 -9.92 -18.68 -24.29
CA GLY A 41 -10.44 -19.95 -23.78
C GLY A 41 -9.69 -20.47 -22.54
N GLY A 42 -8.96 -19.61 -21.85
CA GLY A 42 -8.28 -19.86 -20.58
C GLY A 42 -8.97 -19.22 -19.37
N THR A 43 -8.31 -19.21 -18.23
CA THR A 43 -8.80 -18.58 -16.99
C THR A 43 -7.69 -17.79 -16.31
N LEU A 44 -8.05 -16.67 -15.63
CA LEU A 44 -7.15 -15.90 -14.80
C LEU A 44 -7.33 -16.31 -13.34
N VAL A 45 -6.25 -16.65 -12.63
CA VAL A 45 -6.28 -17.12 -11.23
C VAL A 45 -5.31 -16.31 -10.36
N PRO A 46 -5.71 -15.88 -9.14
CA PRO A 46 -4.78 -15.27 -8.21
C PRO A 46 -3.81 -16.32 -7.66
N VAL A 47 -2.61 -15.88 -7.27
CA VAL A 47 -1.64 -16.69 -6.54
C VAL A 47 -1.25 -15.99 -5.23
N ASP A 48 -1.00 -16.79 -4.19
CA ASP A 48 -0.63 -16.30 -2.87
C ASP A 48 0.86 -15.91 -2.78
N THR A 49 1.68 -16.46 -3.69
CA THR A 49 3.13 -16.21 -3.73
C THR A 49 3.55 -15.83 -5.14
N ASN A 50 4.29 -14.73 -5.25
CA ASN A 50 4.82 -14.29 -6.54
C ASN A 50 5.88 -15.29 -7.03
N PRO A 51 5.73 -15.87 -8.24
CA PRO A 51 6.73 -16.81 -8.77
C PRO A 51 8.13 -16.21 -8.96
N LEU A 52 8.24 -14.88 -9.14
CA LEU A 52 9.54 -14.21 -9.24
C LEU A 52 10.28 -14.27 -7.90
N ASP A 53 9.59 -14.07 -6.78
CA ASP A 53 10.19 -14.15 -5.44
C ASP A 53 10.73 -15.57 -5.15
N ALA A 54 10.09 -16.59 -5.71
CA ALA A 54 10.52 -17.98 -5.54
C ALA A 54 11.80 -18.35 -6.29
N VAL A 55 12.21 -17.57 -7.28
CA VAL A 55 13.40 -17.86 -8.12
C VAL A 55 14.47 -16.76 -8.05
N TRP A 56 14.23 -15.71 -7.28
CA TRP A 56 15.18 -14.60 -7.11
C TRP A 56 16.01 -14.79 -5.85
N ASP A 57 17.04 -15.61 -5.93
CA ASP A 57 17.87 -16.03 -4.79
C ASP A 57 18.66 -14.89 -4.12
N ASP A 58 18.96 -13.82 -4.85
CA ASP A 58 19.70 -12.64 -4.37
C ASP A 58 18.82 -11.38 -4.25
N GLN A 59 17.51 -11.57 -4.04
CA GLN A 59 16.57 -10.48 -3.83
C GLN A 59 17.01 -9.60 -2.65
N PRO A 60 17.18 -8.27 -2.84
CA PRO A 60 17.55 -7.39 -1.75
C PRO A 60 16.45 -7.32 -0.69
N GLU A 61 16.86 -7.26 0.58
CA GLU A 61 15.96 -7.03 1.69
C GLU A 61 15.16 -5.72 1.51
N PRO A 62 13.89 -5.70 1.91
CA PRO A 62 13.11 -4.45 1.93
C PRO A 62 13.81 -3.37 2.76
N PRO A 63 13.77 -2.10 2.33
CA PRO A 63 14.42 -1.02 3.06
C PRO A 63 13.82 -0.83 4.44
N VAL A 64 14.68 -0.65 5.44
CA VAL A 64 14.32 -0.50 6.86
C VAL A 64 14.85 0.82 7.45
N ALA A 65 14.92 1.87 6.66
CA ALA A 65 15.32 3.19 7.14
C ALA A 65 14.37 3.66 8.26
N LYS A 66 14.97 4.26 9.31
CA LYS A 66 14.18 4.80 10.43
C LYS A 66 13.25 5.91 9.95
N ILE A 67 12.04 5.94 10.47
CA ILE A 67 11.18 7.10 10.32
C ILE A 67 11.54 8.15 11.37
N VAL A 68 11.36 9.41 11.00
CA VAL A 68 11.57 10.55 11.88
C VAL A 68 10.33 11.44 11.89
N PRO A 69 9.94 11.99 13.03
CA PRO A 69 8.90 13.02 13.11
C PRO A 69 9.26 14.22 12.24
N HIS A 70 8.29 14.72 11.50
CA HIS A 70 8.45 15.97 10.77
C HIS A 70 8.06 17.15 11.64
N PRO A 71 8.98 18.11 11.89
CA PRO A 71 8.73 19.20 12.83
C PRO A 71 7.49 20.03 12.44
N ILE A 72 6.72 20.44 13.47
CA ILE A 72 5.48 21.19 13.30
C ILE A 72 5.68 22.51 12.56
N GLU A 73 6.84 23.15 12.75
CA GLU A 73 7.22 24.40 12.06
C GLU A 73 7.26 24.26 10.53
N PHE A 74 7.51 23.05 10.01
CA PHE A 74 7.48 22.74 8.58
C PHE A 74 6.19 22.06 8.15
N ALA A 75 5.54 21.31 9.04
CA ALA A 75 4.29 20.61 8.75
C ALA A 75 3.06 21.54 8.77
N GLY A 76 3.12 22.62 9.54
CA GLY A 76 2.08 23.64 9.67
C GLY A 76 0.84 23.22 10.48
N GLU A 77 0.53 21.93 10.55
CA GLU A 77 -0.63 21.37 11.26
C GLU A 77 -0.23 20.08 11.98
N PRO A 78 -0.64 19.86 13.27
CA PRO A 78 -0.39 18.61 13.97
C PRO A 78 -1.04 17.40 13.26
N ALA A 79 -0.39 16.24 13.29
CA ALA A 79 -0.91 15.02 12.69
C ALA A 79 -2.31 14.65 13.23
N ALA A 80 -2.50 14.79 14.55
CA ALA A 80 -3.80 14.53 15.19
C ALA A 80 -4.94 15.42 14.65
N ASP A 81 -4.63 16.67 14.32
CA ASP A 81 -5.64 17.60 13.75
C ASP A 81 -5.96 17.26 12.30
N LYS A 82 -4.96 16.87 11.51
CA LYS A 82 -5.15 16.35 10.15
C LYS A 82 -6.01 15.11 10.14
N ILE A 83 -5.71 14.12 10.98
CA ILE A 83 -6.46 12.86 11.08
C ILE A 83 -7.92 13.16 11.45
N ARG A 84 -8.15 14.03 12.44
CA ARG A 84 -9.50 14.41 12.88
C ARG A 84 -10.29 15.13 11.76
N ARG A 85 -9.64 15.99 11.00
CA ARG A 85 -10.25 16.67 9.85
C ARG A 85 -10.59 15.68 8.75
N LEU A 86 -9.68 14.77 8.42
CA LEU A 86 -9.93 13.72 7.41
C LEU A 86 -11.05 12.77 7.85
N ALA A 87 -11.15 12.43 9.14
CA ALA A 87 -12.26 11.65 9.69
C ALA A 87 -13.61 12.37 9.50
N SER A 88 -13.65 13.69 9.71
CA SER A 88 -14.85 14.49 9.42
C SER A 88 -15.22 14.51 7.93
N ASP A 89 -14.22 14.55 7.05
CA ASP A 89 -14.44 14.47 5.60
C ASP A 89 -14.97 13.09 5.19
N LEU A 90 -14.51 12.00 5.80
CA LEU A 90 -15.03 10.64 5.61
C LEU A 90 -16.51 10.55 6.00
N MET A 91 -16.86 10.98 7.20
CA MET A 91 -18.28 11.03 7.65
C MET A 91 -19.16 11.84 6.70
N SER A 92 -18.65 12.97 6.20
CA SER A 92 -19.39 13.82 5.26
C SER A 92 -19.56 13.18 3.89
N GLY A 93 -18.66 12.27 3.53
CA GLY A 93 -18.65 11.51 2.27
C GLY A 93 -19.36 10.16 2.36
N ASP A 94 -20.01 9.81 3.48
CA ASP A 94 -20.65 8.52 3.74
C ASP A 94 -19.66 7.34 3.55
N ALA A 95 -18.44 7.51 4.11
CA ALA A 95 -17.38 6.52 4.05
C ALA A 95 -16.82 6.25 5.45
N ASP A 96 -16.77 4.99 5.84
CA ASP A 96 -16.28 4.56 7.17
C ASP A 96 -14.75 4.63 7.27
N THR A 97 -14.05 4.35 6.17
CA THR A 97 -12.59 4.18 6.16
C THR A 97 -11.98 4.61 4.82
N ALA A 98 -10.81 5.27 4.89
CA ALA A 98 -9.97 5.55 3.72
C ALA A 98 -8.69 4.71 3.75
N VAL A 99 -8.38 4.06 2.63
CA VAL A 99 -7.12 3.32 2.44
C VAL A 99 -6.09 4.22 1.78
N LEU A 100 -4.98 4.48 2.46
CA LEU A 100 -3.86 5.24 1.92
C LEU A 100 -2.76 4.29 1.47
N THR A 101 -2.44 4.33 0.18
CA THR A 101 -1.37 3.53 -0.43
C THR A 101 -0.19 4.36 -0.94
N MET A 102 -0.36 5.68 -1.02
CA MET A 102 0.69 6.60 -1.47
C MET A 102 1.57 7.03 -0.29
N PRO A 103 2.88 6.74 -0.32
CA PRO A 103 3.77 7.05 0.79
C PRO A 103 3.88 8.54 1.13
N ASP A 104 3.70 9.43 0.17
CA ASP A 104 3.69 10.88 0.36
C ASP A 104 2.46 11.35 1.15
N SER A 105 1.27 10.84 0.82
CA SER A 105 0.03 11.11 1.55
C SER A 105 0.12 10.61 2.99
N ILE A 106 0.69 9.43 3.21
CA ILE A 106 0.92 8.85 4.54
C ILE A 106 1.92 9.71 5.32
N ALA A 107 3.05 10.07 4.72
CA ALA A 107 4.07 10.92 5.35
C ALA A 107 3.50 12.30 5.74
N TRP A 108 2.62 12.86 4.91
CA TRP A 108 1.92 14.11 5.20
C TRP A 108 0.89 13.95 6.33
N ALA A 109 0.04 12.92 6.28
CA ALA A 109 -1.02 12.70 7.25
C ALA A 109 -0.47 12.52 8.67
N PHE A 110 0.59 11.74 8.81
CA PHE A 110 1.22 11.41 10.10
C PHE A 110 2.36 12.34 10.50
N ASN A 111 2.72 13.34 9.69
CA ASN A 111 3.90 14.18 9.91
C ASN A 111 5.17 13.34 10.17
N ILE A 112 5.44 12.39 9.31
CA ILE A 112 6.63 11.55 9.37
C ILE A 112 7.44 11.65 8.08
N ARG A 113 8.75 11.38 8.18
CA ARG A 113 9.64 11.23 7.03
C ARG A 113 10.43 9.95 7.19
N GLY A 114 10.91 9.40 6.07
CA GLY A 114 11.75 8.23 6.00
C GLY A 114 12.81 8.38 4.92
N ASN A 115 13.58 7.35 4.70
CA ASN A 115 14.62 7.34 3.65
C ASN A 115 14.70 5.96 2.98
N ASP A 116 13.54 5.36 2.74
CA ASP A 116 13.44 4.05 2.08
C ASP A 116 13.77 4.12 0.59
N VAL A 117 13.53 5.28 -0.03
CA VAL A 117 13.80 5.54 -1.43
C VAL A 117 14.85 6.63 -1.54
N PRO A 118 15.95 6.42 -2.29
CA PRO A 118 17.00 7.43 -2.48
C PRO A 118 16.41 8.76 -2.96
N HIS A 119 16.86 9.87 -2.35
CA HIS A 119 16.44 11.23 -2.66
C HIS A 119 14.94 11.53 -2.44
N THR A 120 14.21 10.62 -1.78
CA THR A 120 12.78 10.77 -1.53
C THR A 120 12.53 10.52 -0.04
N PRO A 121 12.17 11.55 0.77
CA PRO A 121 12.11 11.42 2.23
C PRO A 121 10.82 10.72 2.71
N LEU A 122 10.50 9.57 2.15
CA LEU A 122 9.25 8.83 2.39
C LEU A 122 9.51 7.45 2.98
N PRO A 123 8.72 7.03 3.98
CA PRO A 123 8.69 5.65 4.46
C PRO A 123 7.71 4.83 3.61
N LEU A 124 8.13 3.66 3.13
CA LEU A 124 7.25 2.70 2.49
C LEU A 124 6.32 2.06 3.52
N SER A 125 5.04 2.36 3.40
CA SER A 125 3.99 1.94 4.35
C SER A 125 2.61 2.01 3.68
N PHE A 126 1.59 1.52 4.39
CA PHE A 126 0.18 1.74 4.08
C PHE A 126 -0.52 2.30 5.31
N ALA A 127 -1.70 2.87 5.15
CA ALA A 127 -2.49 3.31 6.29
C ALA A 127 -3.99 3.18 6.03
N LEU A 128 -4.75 3.02 7.13
CA LEU A 128 -6.18 3.19 7.18
C LEU A 128 -6.50 4.41 8.06
N LEU A 129 -7.40 5.25 7.60
CA LEU A 129 -7.98 6.33 8.39
C LEU A 129 -9.45 6.04 8.57
N HIS A 130 -9.92 6.03 9.82
CA HIS A 130 -11.30 5.72 10.17
C HIS A 130 -12.10 6.99 10.51
N GLU A 131 -13.40 6.95 10.29
CA GLU A 131 -14.32 8.07 10.56
C GLU A 131 -14.37 8.48 12.02
N ASP A 132 -14.02 7.58 12.95
CA ASP A 132 -13.94 7.85 14.40
C ASP A 132 -12.68 8.62 14.83
N GLY A 133 -11.78 8.94 13.87
CA GLY A 133 -10.52 9.64 14.12
C GLY A 133 -9.38 8.73 14.59
N HIS A 134 -9.57 7.41 14.55
CA HIS A 134 -8.49 6.44 14.70
C HIS A 134 -7.77 6.22 13.38
N ALA A 135 -6.50 5.84 13.44
CA ALA A 135 -5.71 5.50 12.26
C ALA A 135 -4.86 4.25 12.51
N GLU A 136 -4.63 3.48 11.45
CA GLU A 136 -3.71 2.35 11.46
C GLU A 136 -2.56 2.61 10.49
N LEU A 137 -1.32 2.39 10.95
CA LEU A 137 -0.12 2.49 10.13
C LEU A 137 0.51 1.11 9.95
N PHE A 138 0.46 0.59 8.72
CA PHE A 138 1.04 -0.71 8.34
C PHE A 138 2.46 -0.49 7.86
N ILE A 139 3.42 -0.79 8.72
CA ILE A 139 4.85 -0.50 8.49
C ILE A 139 5.72 -1.59 9.12
N ASP A 140 6.94 -1.75 8.64
CA ASP A 140 7.94 -2.59 9.31
C ASP A 140 8.33 -1.96 10.65
N GLU A 141 8.10 -2.65 11.76
CA GLU A 141 8.36 -2.13 13.10
C GLU A 141 9.83 -1.79 13.36
N ARG A 142 10.75 -2.37 12.60
CA ARG A 142 12.18 -2.03 12.65
C ARG A 142 12.46 -0.57 12.29
N LYS A 143 11.55 0.09 11.60
CA LYS A 143 11.64 1.53 11.23
C LYS A 143 11.28 2.48 12.37
N LEU A 144 10.67 1.97 13.45
CA LEU A 144 10.16 2.76 14.56
C LEU A 144 11.13 2.72 15.74
N ASP A 145 11.53 3.87 16.20
CA ASP A 145 12.18 4.07 17.51
C ASP A 145 11.18 4.68 18.52
N ASP A 146 11.63 4.91 19.74
CA ASP A 146 10.80 5.47 20.81
C ASP A 146 10.27 6.87 20.46
N GLN A 147 11.06 7.68 19.74
CA GLN A 147 10.65 9.01 19.32
C GLN A 147 9.52 8.95 18.27
N ALA A 148 9.64 8.06 17.30
CA ALA A 148 8.61 7.84 16.29
C ALA A 148 7.32 7.30 16.91
N ARG A 149 7.42 6.34 17.84
CA ARG A 149 6.27 5.80 18.57
C ARG A 149 5.57 6.86 19.43
N ALA A 150 6.33 7.67 20.15
CA ALA A 150 5.78 8.77 20.95
C ALA A 150 5.09 9.83 20.07
N HIS A 151 5.63 10.11 18.89
CA HIS A 151 5.05 11.05 17.93
C HIS A 151 3.72 10.56 17.35
N LEU A 152 3.62 9.28 16.98
CA LEU A 152 2.38 8.67 16.48
C LEU A 152 1.29 8.65 17.57
N GLY A 153 1.68 8.48 18.83
CA GLY A 153 0.77 8.54 19.98
C GLY A 153 -0.28 7.44 19.98
N ASN A 154 -1.37 7.65 20.74
CA ASN A 154 -2.41 6.63 20.95
C ASN A 154 -3.50 6.62 19.85
N ILE A 155 -3.50 7.60 18.97
CA ILE A 155 -4.49 7.68 17.88
C ILE A 155 -4.08 6.84 16.66
N VAL A 156 -2.83 6.36 16.62
CA VAL A 156 -2.28 5.55 15.54
C VAL A 156 -1.89 4.18 16.07
N THR A 157 -2.58 3.14 15.62
CA THR A 157 -2.16 1.75 15.85
C THR A 157 -1.15 1.35 14.80
N VAL A 158 0.03 0.91 15.23
CA VAL A 158 1.05 0.34 14.33
C VAL A 158 0.78 -1.14 14.13
N ARG A 159 0.82 -1.57 12.87
CA ARG A 159 0.61 -2.98 12.46
C ARG A 159 1.70 -3.44 11.50
N PRO A 160 2.00 -4.75 11.46
CA PRO A 160 2.85 -5.33 10.41
C PRO A 160 2.29 -5.01 9.01
N ARG A 161 3.18 -4.71 8.07
CA ARG A 161 2.78 -4.35 6.69
C ARG A 161 1.91 -5.42 6.03
N GLY A 162 2.17 -6.70 6.32
CA GLY A 162 1.44 -7.83 5.75
C GLY A 162 0.00 -7.97 6.22
N ASP A 163 -0.39 -7.29 7.31
CA ASP A 163 -1.73 -7.40 7.90
C ASP A 163 -2.79 -6.57 7.16
N LEU A 164 -2.37 -5.69 6.22
CA LEU A 164 -3.31 -4.81 5.49
C LEU A 164 -4.42 -5.60 4.78
N GLY A 165 -4.12 -6.76 4.22
CA GLY A 165 -5.09 -7.57 3.48
C GLY A 165 -6.17 -8.23 4.35
N GLY A 166 -6.02 -8.21 5.67
CA GLY A 166 -6.97 -8.77 6.65
C GLY A 166 -7.61 -7.72 7.57
N ALA A 167 -7.31 -6.44 7.35
CA ALA A 167 -7.78 -5.32 8.14
C ALA A 167 -9.15 -4.78 7.69
#